data_1709894cd970b933abdf187f66edfecb
#
_entry.id   1709894cd970b933abdf187f66edfecb
#
_cell.length_a   1.000
_cell.length_b   1.000
_cell.length_c   1.000
_cell.angle_alpha   90.00
_cell.angle_beta   90.00
_cell.angle_gamma   90.00
#
_symmetry.space_group_name_H-M   'P 1'
#
loop_
_entity.id
_entity.type
_entity.pdbx_description
1 polymer ?
#
loop_
_entity_poly.entity_id
_entity_poly.type
_entity_poly.pdbx_seq_one_letter_code
_entity_poly.pdbx_strand_id
1 'polypeptide(L)'
;MTQATRTEEDLLGAREVPLEAYWGIHTLRAMENFRISGSVVGDEEAFVRGMVQVKKASALANSDLGALDPEVAGAIVWACDQVLVAERCLDQFPVDQFQGGAGTSVNMNTNEVIANLALEFLGYAKGRYDIVNPNDHVNKSQSTNDAYPTGFRLGLFTLVCSLIEELERLIASMRAKGVELVNVLKMGRTQLQDAVPMSLGQEFEAFAVLLEEEVSRLHNNAALLLEVNLGATAIGTGLNTPPD
;
A
#
# COMPACT_ATOMS: atom_id res chain seq x y z
N MET A 1 8.58 -33.69 3.40
CA MET A 1 7.87 -33.73 2.09
C MET A 1 8.46 -32.61 1.27
N THR A 2 9.00 -32.87 0.07
CA THR A 2 9.45 -31.84 -0.85
C THR A 2 8.23 -31.09 -1.34
N GLN A 3 8.20 -29.78 -1.12
CA GLN A 3 7.14 -28.91 -1.63
C GLN A 3 7.15 -28.96 -3.16
N ALA A 4 5.98 -29.08 -3.79
CA ALA A 4 5.89 -29.06 -5.25
C ALA A 4 6.30 -27.68 -5.77
N THR A 5 7.07 -27.63 -6.84
CA THR A 5 7.59 -26.41 -7.45
C THR A 5 7.18 -26.30 -8.91
N ARG A 6 7.28 -25.09 -9.45
CA ARG A 6 7.28 -24.77 -10.87
C ARG A 6 8.57 -24.07 -11.24
N THR A 7 9.09 -24.33 -12.42
CA THR A 7 10.29 -23.66 -12.93
C THR A 7 9.89 -22.35 -13.59
N GLU A 8 10.47 -21.24 -13.16
CA GLU A 8 10.40 -19.93 -13.82
C GLU A 8 11.79 -19.51 -14.27
N GLU A 9 11.88 -18.72 -15.34
CA GLU A 9 13.14 -18.25 -15.90
C GLU A 9 13.12 -16.75 -16.16
N ASP A 10 14.23 -16.09 -15.85
CA ASP A 10 14.52 -14.70 -16.18
C ASP A 10 15.93 -14.57 -16.83
N LEU A 11 16.39 -13.34 -17.06
CA LEU A 11 17.70 -13.09 -17.66
C LEU A 11 18.89 -13.59 -16.81
N LEU A 12 18.67 -13.91 -15.54
CA LEU A 12 19.66 -14.47 -14.63
C LEU A 12 19.61 -16.01 -14.54
N GLY A 13 18.71 -16.64 -15.31
CA GLY A 13 18.51 -18.08 -15.37
C GLY A 13 17.34 -18.59 -14.54
N ALA A 14 17.11 -19.89 -14.62
CA ALA A 14 15.96 -20.56 -14.03
C ALA A 14 16.04 -20.69 -12.50
N ARG A 15 14.88 -20.68 -11.86
CA ARG A 15 14.67 -20.96 -10.43
C ARG A 15 13.41 -21.78 -10.21
N GLU A 16 13.41 -22.55 -9.12
CA GLU A 16 12.26 -23.30 -8.65
C GLU A 16 11.44 -22.43 -7.68
N VAL A 17 10.21 -22.08 -8.09
CA VAL A 17 9.25 -21.31 -7.30
C VAL A 17 8.21 -22.27 -6.72
N PRO A 18 7.78 -22.17 -5.45
CA PRO A 18 6.73 -23.01 -4.90
C PRO A 18 5.46 -22.95 -5.76
N LEU A 19 4.87 -24.12 -6.04
CA LEU A 19 3.71 -24.22 -6.93
C LEU A 19 2.51 -23.40 -6.41
N GLU A 20 2.33 -23.36 -5.08
CA GLU A 20 1.21 -22.66 -4.45
C GLU A 20 1.41 -21.14 -4.40
N ALA A 21 2.66 -20.63 -4.49
CA ALA A 21 2.92 -19.21 -4.45
C ALA A 21 2.31 -18.47 -5.64
N TYR A 22 1.72 -17.30 -5.38
CA TYR A 22 1.29 -16.37 -6.44
C TYR A 22 2.39 -15.39 -6.84
N TRP A 23 3.41 -15.21 -6.02
CA TRP A 23 4.62 -14.51 -6.40
C TRP A 23 5.52 -15.41 -7.29
N GLY A 24 6.45 -14.82 -8.01
CA GLY A 24 7.29 -15.49 -8.99
C GLY A 24 8.79 -15.34 -8.72
N ILE A 25 9.58 -15.50 -9.80
CA ILE A 25 11.04 -15.56 -9.75
C ILE A 25 11.69 -14.27 -9.25
N HIS A 26 11.15 -13.07 -9.59
CA HIS A 26 11.68 -11.79 -9.10
C HIS A 26 11.53 -11.64 -7.60
N THR A 27 10.37 -12.03 -7.08
CA THR A 27 10.12 -12.06 -5.63
C THR A 27 11.03 -13.06 -4.93
N LEU A 28 11.22 -14.26 -5.50
CA LEU A 28 12.14 -15.24 -4.94
C LEU A 28 13.56 -14.68 -4.81
N ARG A 29 14.07 -14.04 -5.87
CA ARG A 29 15.40 -13.41 -5.84
C ARG A 29 15.47 -12.26 -4.83
N ALA A 30 14.42 -11.47 -4.70
CA ALA A 30 14.36 -10.42 -3.68
C ALA A 30 14.46 -10.99 -2.27
N MET A 31 13.73 -12.07 -1.96
CA MET A 31 13.81 -12.77 -0.68
C MET A 31 15.18 -13.39 -0.40
N GLU A 32 15.87 -13.89 -1.44
CA GLU A 32 17.23 -14.41 -1.32
C GLU A 32 18.24 -13.29 -1.01
N ASN A 33 18.05 -12.10 -1.61
CA ASN A 33 18.99 -10.98 -1.54
C ASN A 33 18.77 -10.06 -0.34
N PHE A 34 17.53 -9.86 0.10
CA PHE A 34 17.16 -8.93 1.17
C PHE A 34 16.54 -9.68 2.35
N ARG A 35 17.30 -9.80 3.45
CA ARG A 35 16.87 -10.36 4.75
C ARG A 35 17.40 -9.46 5.84
N ILE A 36 16.80 -8.27 5.99
CA ILE A 36 17.39 -7.16 6.76
C ILE A 36 16.57 -6.87 8.01
N SER A 37 15.27 -6.57 7.86
CA SER A 37 14.42 -6.11 8.98
C SER A 37 13.77 -7.25 9.77
N GLY A 38 13.50 -8.37 9.11
CA GLY A 38 12.67 -9.45 9.65
C GLY A 38 11.16 -9.18 9.55
N SER A 39 10.75 -8.04 8.98
CA SER A 39 9.37 -7.69 8.64
C SER A 39 9.18 -7.72 7.14
N VAL A 40 8.01 -8.11 6.68
CA VAL A 40 7.69 -8.21 5.25
C VAL A 40 6.67 -7.16 4.84
N VAL A 41 6.63 -6.86 3.54
CA VAL A 41 5.67 -5.89 2.97
C VAL A 41 4.23 -6.31 3.22
N GLY A 42 3.94 -7.62 3.26
CA GLY A 42 2.63 -8.16 3.59
C GLY A 42 2.11 -7.79 4.98
N ASP A 43 2.99 -7.40 5.92
CA ASP A 43 2.60 -6.93 7.26
C ASP A 43 1.88 -5.57 7.19
N GLU A 44 2.04 -4.82 6.08
CA GLU A 44 1.46 -3.49 5.84
C GLU A 44 0.35 -3.57 4.78
N GLU A 45 -0.79 -4.12 5.16
CA GLU A 45 -1.92 -4.36 4.25
C GLU A 45 -2.37 -3.10 3.48
N ALA A 46 -2.39 -1.95 4.12
CA ALA A 46 -2.77 -0.69 3.48
C ALA A 46 -1.83 -0.33 2.32
N PHE A 47 -0.53 -0.62 2.47
CA PHE A 47 0.44 -0.43 1.41
C PHE A 47 0.25 -1.43 0.26
N VAL A 48 0.06 -2.72 0.57
CA VAL A 48 -0.25 -3.74 -0.45
C VAL A 48 -1.48 -3.33 -1.26
N ARG A 49 -2.56 -2.93 -0.60
CA ARG A 49 -3.79 -2.45 -1.25
C ARG A 49 -3.53 -1.21 -2.13
N GLY A 50 -2.72 -0.26 -1.64
CA GLY A 50 -2.31 0.91 -2.42
C GLY A 50 -1.58 0.53 -3.71
N MET A 51 -0.64 -0.41 -3.65
CA MET A 51 0.05 -0.93 -4.84
C MET A 51 -0.91 -1.61 -5.83
N VAL A 52 -1.84 -2.42 -5.34
CA VAL A 52 -2.82 -3.11 -6.18
C VAL A 52 -3.81 -2.12 -6.83
N GLN A 53 -4.21 -1.06 -6.12
CA GLN A 53 -5.03 0.02 -6.68
C GLN A 53 -4.34 0.72 -7.87
N VAL A 54 -3.03 0.98 -7.76
CA VAL A 54 -2.24 1.51 -8.87
C VAL A 54 -2.30 0.59 -10.09
N LYS A 55 -2.09 -0.73 -9.89
CA LYS A 55 -2.13 -1.70 -10.99
C LYS A 55 -3.51 -1.77 -11.65
N LYS A 56 -4.58 -1.73 -10.85
CA LYS A 56 -5.96 -1.71 -11.35
C LYS A 56 -6.22 -0.46 -12.20
N ALA A 57 -5.87 0.72 -11.69
CA ALA A 57 -6.05 1.99 -12.40
C ALA A 57 -5.27 2.02 -13.72
N SER A 58 -4.00 1.56 -13.69
CA SER A 58 -3.15 1.50 -14.88
C SER A 58 -3.68 0.50 -15.92
N ALA A 59 -4.20 -0.66 -15.51
CA ALA A 59 -4.79 -1.62 -16.44
C ALA A 59 -6.04 -1.06 -17.13
N LEU A 60 -6.90 -0.36 -16.39
CA LEU A 60 -8.08 0.31 -16.95
C LEU A 60 -7.68 1.38 -17.96
N ALA A 61 -6.76 2.29 -17.58
CA ALA A 61 -6.30 3.36 -18.47
C ALA A 61 -5.63 2.80 -19.74
N ASN A 62 -4.75 1.81 -19.62
CA ASN A 62 -4.11 1.18 -20.78
C ASN A 62 -5.10 0.45 -21.69
N SER A 63 -6.18 -0.11 -21.13
CA SER A 63 -7.26 -0.71 -21.92
C SER A 63 -8.04 0.34 -22.69
N ASP A 64 -8.42 1.46 -22.05
CA ASP A 64 -9.15 2.56 -22.66
C ASP A 64 -8.39 3.21 -23.82
N LEU A 65 -7.06 3.29 -23.68
CA LEU A 65 -6.13 3.80 -24.70
C LEU A 65 -5.77 2.77 -25.79
N GLY A 66 -6.25 1.52 -25.68
CA GLY A 66 -5.89 0.44 -26.61
C GLY A 66 -4.42 0.01 -26.51
N ALA A 67 -3.72 0.36 -25.44
CA ALA A 67 -2.33 -0.02 -25.20
C ALA A 67 -2.20 -1.42 -24.57
N LEU A 68 -3.29 -1.96 -24.02
CA LEU A 68 -3.39 -3.30 -23.45
C LEU A 68 -4.62 -4.01 -24.04
N ASP A 69 -4.43 -5.30 -24.36
CA ASP A 69 -5.53 -6.14 -24.86
C ASP A 69 -6.69 -6.16 -23.85
N PRO A 70 -7.95 -5.97 -24.27
CA PRO A 70 -9.10 -5.91 -23.37
C PRO A 70 -9.33 -7.17 -22.52
N GLU A 71 -9.02 -8.37 -23.03
CA GLU A 71 -9.15 -9.62 -22.31
C GLU A 71 -8.11 -9.72 -21.19
N VAL A 72 -6.85 -9.36 -21.51
CA VAL A 72 -5.76 -9.29 -20.53
C VAL A 72 -6.03 -8.21 -19.49
N ALA A 73 -6.49 -7.03 -19.90
CA ALA A 73 -6.86 -5.95 -18.98
C ALA A 73 -7.98 -6.38 -18.03
N GLY A 74 -9.03 -7.01 -18.55
CA GLY A 74 -10.13 -7.55 -17.75
C GLY A 74 -9.66 -8.58 -16.72
N ALA A 75 -8.76 -9.46 -17.10
CA ALA A 75 -8.16 -10.45 -16.20
C ALA A 75 -7.31 -9.78 -15.09
N ILE A 76 -6.53 -8.76 -15.42
CA ILE A 76 -5.74 -7.97 -14.44
C ILE A 76 -6.67 -7.23 -13.47
N VAL A 77 -7.73 -6.59 -13.96
CA VAL A 77 -8.71 -5.89 -13.11
C VAL A 77 -9.40 -6.88 -12.17
N TRP A 78 -9.83 -8.03 -12.66
CA TRP A 78 -10.40 -9.09 -11.83
C TRP A 78 -9.40 -9.55 -10.76
N ALA A 79 -8.13 -9.78 -11.14
CA ALA A 79 -7.07 -10.17 -10.21
C ALA A 79 -6.86 -9.13 -9.11
N CYS A 80 -6.87 -7.85 -9.45
CA CYS A 80 -6.80 -6.77 -8.47
C CYS A 80 -7.99 -6.81 -7.50
N ASP A 81 -9.21 -7.08 -8.00
CA ASP A 81 -10.40 -7.18 -7.14
C ASP A 81 -10.36 -8.41 -6.22
N GLN A 82 -9.67 -9.50 -6.61
CA GLN A 82 -9.43 -10.61 -5.69
C GLN A 82 -8.62 -10.18 -4.46
N VAL A 83 -7.65 -9.29 -4.62
CA VAL A 83 -6.86 -8.77 -3.50
C VAL A 83 -7.62 -7.68 -2.74
N LEU A 84 -8.23 -6.72 -3.45
CA LEU A 84 -8.84 -5.53 -2.84
C LEU A 84 -10.18 -5.80 -2.15
N VAL A 85 -10.99 -6.69 -2.71
CA VAL A 85 -12.37 -6.92 -2.27
C VAL A 85 -12.54 -8.30 -1.64
N ALA A 86 -11.98 -9.34 -2.27
CA ALA A 86 -12.09 -10.72 -1.76
C ALA A 86 -10.98 -11.08 -0.76
N GLU A 87 -10.04 -10.17 -0.49
CA GLU A 87 -8.94 -10.30 0.49
C GLU A 87 -8.04 -11.52 0.25
N ARG A 88 -7.96 -11.97 -1.01
CA ARG A 88 -7.10 -13.09 -1.40
C ARG A 88 -5.65 -12.62 -1.56
N CYS A 89 -4.73 -13.52 -1.25
CA CYS A 89 -3.29 -13.34 -1.51
C CYS A 89 -2.62 -12.15 -0.77
N LEU A 90 -3.20 -11.63 0.30
CA LEU A 90 -2.55 -10.63 1.14
C LEU A 90 -1.27 -11.18 1.81
N ASP A 91 -1.19 -12.48 2.01
CA ASP A 91 -0.03 -13.24 2.50
C ASP A 91 1.06 -13.47 1.44
N GLN A 92 0.84 -13.05 0.18
CA GLN A 92 1.74 -13.30 -0.95
C GLN A 92 2.74 -12.16 -1.21
N PHE A 93 3.05 -11.34 -0.19
CA PHE A 93 4.00 -10.23 -0.26
C PHE A 93 5.16 -10.42 0.74
N PRO A 94 6.02 -11.47 0.51
CA PRO A 94 7.06 -11.86 1.46
C PRO A 94 8.37 -11.07 1.34
N VAL A 95 8.42 -10.01 0.53
CA VAL A 95 9.62 -9.18 0.36
C VAL A 95 9.87 -8.40 1.64
N ASP A 96 11.15 -8.34 2.08
CA ASP A 96 11.56 -7.53 3.24
C ASP A 96 11.20 -6.04 3.01
N GLN A 97 10.78 -5.35 4.06
CA GLN A 97 10.46 -3.93 3.99
C GLN A 97 11.67 -3.08 3.59
N PHE A 98 12.89 -3.50 3.96
CA PHE A 98 14.14 -2.90 3.52
C PHE A 98 14.68 -3.64 2.30
N GLN A 99 14.77 -2.93 1.19
CA GLN A 99 15.21 -3.46 -0.09
C GLN A 99 16.01 -2.41 -0.86
N GLY A 100 16.73 -2.83 -1.91
CA GLY A 100 17.51 -1.92 -2.75
C GLY A 100 16.64 -1.10 -3.71
N GLY A 101 17.15 0.08 -4.09
CA GLY A 101 16.50 0.95 -5.07
C GLY A 101 15.24 1.64 -4.57
N ALA A 102 14.36 1.98 -5.50
CA ALA A 102 13.13 2.75 -5.27
C ALA A 102 11.89 1.84 -5.10
N GLY A 103 12.03 0.66 -4.50
CA GLY A 103 10.92 -0.27 -4.27
C GLY A 103 10.67 -1.25 -5.42
N THR A 104 11.68 -1.57 -6.22
CA THR A 104 11.56 -2.47 -7.38
C THR A 104 11.07 -3.86 -6.96
N SER A 105 11.56 -4.40 -5.85
CA SER A 105 11.15 -5.72 -5.38
C SER A 105 9.67 -5.79 -5.03
N VAL A 106 9.12 -4.75 -4.39
CA VAL A 106 7.68 -4.65 -4.09
C VAL A 106 6.86 -4.51 -5.36
N ASN A 107 7.28 -3.63 -6.28
CA ASN A 107 6.59 -3.44 -7.53
C ASN A 107 6.51 -4.75 -8.33
N MET A 108 7.62 -5.49 -8.43
CA MET A 108 7.66 -6.78 -9.13
C MET A 108 6.86 -7.86 -8.40
N ASN A 109 6.92 -7.93 -7.07
CA ASN A 109 6.08 -8.84 -6.29
C ASN A 109 4.59 -8.58 -6.56
N THR A 110 4.16 -7.32 -6.55
CA THR A 110 2.77 -6.96 -6.89
C THR A 110 2.41 -7.40 -8.31
N ASN A 111 3.29 -7.15 -9.29
CA ASN A 111 3.08 -7.54 -10.67
C ASN A 111 2.93 -9.05 -10.83
N GLU A 112 3.78 -9.84 -10.17
CA GLU A 112 3.77 -11.31 -10.26
C GLU A 112 2.51 -11.89 -9.61
N VAL A 113 2.10 -11.40 -8.43
CA VAL A 113 0.87 -11.85 -7.76
C VAL A 113 -0.34 -11.58 -8.64
N ILE A 114 -0.46 -10.38 -9.21
CA ILE A 114 -1.58 -10.01 -10.08
C ILE A 114 -1.53 -10.82 -11.38
N ALA A 115 -0.37 -11.02 -12.01
CA ALA A 115 -0.23 -11.82 -13.22
C ALA A 115 -0.68 -13.28 -12.99
N ASN A 116 -0.28 -13.88 -11.88
CA ASN A 116 -0.65 -15.26 -11.56
C ASN A 116 -2.15 -15.42 -11.21
N LEU A 117 -2.76 -14.42 -10.56
CA LEU A 117 -4.22 -14.39 -10.37
C LEU A 117 -4.96 -14.20 -11.69
N ALA A 118 -4.46 -13.36 -12.59
CA ALA A 118 -5.04 -13.16 -13.92
C ALA A 118 -4.93 -14.43 -14.78
N LEU A 119 -3.81 -15.15 -14.71
CA LEU A 119 -3.63 -16.46 -15.36
C LEU A 119 -4.63 -17.50 -14.83
N GLU A 120 -4.84 -17.55 -13.51
CA GLU A 120 -5.85 -18.43 -12.90
C GLU A 120 -7.26 -18.11 -13.46
N PHE A 121 -7.62 -16.82 -13.55
CA PHE A 121 -8.90 -16.40 -14.12
C PHE A 121 -9.10 -16.86 -15.56
N LEU A 122 -8.03 -16.79 -16.37
CA LEU A 122 -8.04 -17.20 -17.77
C LEU A 122 -7.91 -18.73 -17.95
N GLY A 123 -7.80 -19.49 -16.85
CA GLY A 123 -7.69 -20.97 -16.88
C GLY A 123 -6.29 -21.49 -17.19
N TYR A 124 -5.26 -20.68 -17.05
CA TYR A 124 -3.86 -21.07 -17.24
C TYR A 124 -3.14 -21.38 -15.92
N ALA A 125 -2.06 -22.15 -16.00
CA ALA A 125 -1.19 -22.39 -14.87
C ALA A 125 -0.39 -21.12 -14.50
N LYS A 126 -0.07 -20.97 -13.22
CA LYS A 126 0.84 -19.92 -12.74
C LYS A 126 2.19 -20.00 -13.46
N GLY A 127 2.82 -18.86 -13.70
CA GLY A 127 4.10 -18.76 -14.42
C GLY A 127 3.98 -18.76 -15.95
N ARG A 128 2.77 -18.86 -16.55
CA ARG A 128 2.56 -18.74 -18.00
C ARG A 128 2.62 -17.28 -18.44
N TYR A 129 3.78 -16.67 -18.23
CA TYR A 129 4.03 -15.26 -18.51
C TYR A 129 4.09 -14.91 -20.01
N ASP A 130 4.00 -15.92 -20.86
CA ASP A 130 3.72 -15.78 -22.29
C ASP A 130 2.27 -15.33 -22.58
N ILE A 131 1.34 -15.52 -21.64
CA ILE A 131 -0.07 -15.11 -21.72
C ILE A 131 -0.30 -13.80 -20.96
N VAL A 132 0.03 -13.76 -19.64
CA VAL A 132 -0.03 -12.53 -18.84
C VAL A 132 1.35 -12.30 -18.22
N ASN A 133 2.07 -11.31 -18.76
CA ASN A 133 3.41 -10.99 -18.31
C ASN A 133 3.39 -9.93 -17.21
N PRO A 134 4.13 -10.14 -16.10
CA PRO A 134 4.23 -9.16 -15.01
C PRO A 134 4.74 -7.78 -15.46
N ASN A 135 5.74 -7.74 -16.37
CA ASN A 135 6.32 -6.49 -16.86
C ASN A 135 5.54 -5.87 -18.01
N ASP A 136 5.25 -6.68 -19.04
CA ASP A 136 4.73 -6.15 -20.31
C ASP A 136 3.23 -5.87 -20.25
N HIS A 137 2.50 -6.53 -19.34
CA HIS A 137 1.06 -6.37 -19.17
C HIS A 137 0.71 -5.67 -17.85
N VAL A 138 1.04 -6.26 -16.69
CA VAL A 138 0.64 -5.67 -15.37
C VAL A 138 1.35 -4.35 -15.11
N ASN A 139 2.63 -4.22 -15.50
CA ASN A 139 3.42 -3.00 -15.35
C ASN A 139 3.39 -2.10 -16.59
N LYS A 140 2.49 -2.34 -17.53
CA LYS A 140 2.38 -1.56 -18.79
C LYS A 140 2.28 -0.07 -18.51
N SER A 141 3.07 0.73 -19.24
CA SER A 141 3.14 2.20 -19.14
C SER A 141 3.55 2.74 -17.77
N GLN A 142 4.22 1.92 -16.93
CA GLN A 142 4.65 2.29 -15.59
C GLN A 142 6.16 2.11 -15.43
N SER A 143 6.69 2.78 -14.43
CA SER A 143 8.00 2.49 -13.82
C SER A 143 7.81 2.22 -12.33
N THR A 144 8.75 1.54 -11.69
CA THR A 144 8.78 1.50 -10.22
C THR A 144 8.82 2.92 -9.63
N ASN A 145 9.48 3.87 -10.32
CA ASN A 145 9.69 5.23 -9.83
C ASN A 145 8.39 6.06 -9.74
N ASP A 146 7.33 5.67 -10.43
CA ASP A 146 6.02 6.32 -10.32
C ASP A 146 4.99 5.42 -9.62
N ALA A 147 4.96 4.12 -9.91
CA ALA A 147 3.99 3.19 -9.33
C ALA A 147 4.19 2.98 -7.82
N TYR A 148 5.44 2.75 -7.37
CA TYR A 148 5.73 2.52 -5.95
C TYR A 148 5.39 3.72 -5.05
N PRO A 149 5.85 4.95 -5.33
CA PRO A 149 5.50 6.10 -4.50
C PRO A 149 3.99 6.41 -4.54
N THR A 150 3.31 6.15 -5.66
CA THR A 150 1.86 6.30 -5.74
C THR A 150 1.15 5.29 -4.83
N GLY A 151 1.51 4.01 -4.90
CA GLY A 151 0.94 2.99 -4.02
C GLY A 151 1.22 3.26 -2.55
N PHE A 152 2.44 3.72 -2.20
CA PHE A 152 2.78 4.12 -0.85
C PHE A 152 1.91 5.27 -0.35
N ARG A 153 1.70 6.31 -1.15
CA ARG A 153 0.86 7.46 -0.80
C ARG A 153 -0.60 7.07 -0.58
N LEU A 154 -1.15 6.18 -1.42
CA LEU A 154 -2.51 5.67 -1.25
C LEU A 154 -2.66 4.86 0.06
N GLY A 155 -1.69 3.98 0.35
CA GLY A 155 -1.67 3.24 1.61
C GLY A 155 -1.56 4.16 2.83
N LEU A 156 -0.65 5.13 2.78
CA LEU A 156 -0.47 6.12 3.85
C LEU A 156 -1.73 6.98 4.04
N PHE A 157 -2.38 7.41 2.96
CA PHE A 157 -3.64 8.14 3.03
C PHE A 157 -4.71 7.34 3.79
N THR A 158 -4.85 6.06 3.49
CA THR A 158 -5.78 5.16 4.20
C THR A 158 -5.48 5.09 5.70
N LEU A 159 -4.20 4.94 6.07
CA LEU A 159 -3.79 4.88 7.47
C LEU A 159 -4.02 6.22 8.20
N VAL A 160 -3.77 7.36 7.53
CA VAL A 160 -4.04 8.69 8.11
C VAL A 160 -5.55 8.88 8.34
N CYS A 161 -6.41 8.47 7.41
CA CYS A 161 -7.86 8.52 7.61
C CYS A 161 -8.29 7.71 8.84
N SER A 162 -7.79 6.49 9.00
CA SER A 162 -8.07 5.66 10.18
C SER A 162 -7.56 6.30 11.48
N LEU A 163 -6.37 6.92 11.46
CA LEU A 163 -5.86 7.66 12.61
C LEU A 163 -6.75 8.83 13.00
N ILE A 164 -7.26 9.59 12.02
CA ILE A 164 -8.16 10.72 12.25
C ILE A 164 -9.44 10.24 12.95
N GLU A 165 -10.06 9.16 12.48
CA GLU A 165 -11.26 8.58 13.11
C GLU A 165 -11.03 8.20 14.58
N GLU A 166 -9.86 7.63 14.90
CA GLU A 166 -9.50 7.30 16.29
C GLU A 166 -9.25 8.54 17.15
N LEU A 167 -8.60 9.57 16.59
CA LEU A 167 -8.39 10.84 17.28
C LEU A 167 -9.73 11.54 17.59
N GLU A 168 -10.67 11.54 16.66
CA GLU A 168 -12.01 12.11 16.88
C GLU A 168 -12.75 11.39 18.01
N ARG A 169 -12.64 10.05 18.06
CA ARG A 169 -13.19 9.26 19.19
C ARG A 169 -12.53 9.59 20.52
N LEU A 170 -11.21 9.77 20.52
CA LEU A 170 -10.47 10.18 21.72
C LEU A 170 -10.88 11.58 22.20
N ILE A 171 -10.98 12.56 21.28
CA ILE A 171 -11.43 13.94 21.55
C ILE A 171 -12.82 13.91 22.21
N ALA A 172 -13.77 13.17 21.64
CA ALA A 172 -15.12 13.03 22.20
C ALA A 172 -15.08 12.45 23.62
N SER A 173 -14.25 11.44 23.87
CA SER A 173 -14.08 10.84 25.20
C SER A 173 -13.46 11.81 26.20
N MET A 174 -12.47 12.60 25.79
CA MET A 174 -11.85 13.65 26.64
C MET A 174 -12.85 14.74 27.00
N ARG A 175 -13.66 15.21 26.04
CA ARG A 175 -14.71 16.20 26.31
C ARG A 175 -15.79 15.67 27.29
N ALA A 176 -16.20 14.41 27.11
CA ALA A 176 -17.12 13.76 28.05
C ALA A 176 -16.54 13.73 29.48
N LYS A 177 -15.26 13.39 29.62
CA LYS A 177 -14.54 13.45 30.90
C LYS A 177 -14.38 14.88 31.41
N GLY A 178 -14.17 15.85 30.56
CA GLY A 178 -14.13 17.27 30.88
C GLY A 178 -15.43 17.72 31.58
N VAL A 179 -16.57 17.33 31.03
CA VAL A 179 -17.88 17.63 31.63
C VAL A 179 -18.07 16.88 32.95
N GLU A 180 -17.75 15.58 33.02
CA GLU A 180 -17.88 14.77 34.24
C GLU A 180 -17.05 15.35 35.39
N LEU A 181 -15.84 15.84 35.12
CA LEU A 181 -14.86 16.27 36.12
C LEU A 181 -14.80 17.79 36.33
N VAL A 182 -15.78 18.54 35.82
CA VAL A 182 -15.80 20.01 35.89
C VAL A 182 -15.75 20.54 37.34
N ASN A 183 -16.30 19.81 38.29
CA ASN A 183 -16.33 20.21 39.72
C ASN A 183 -15.18 19.60 40.54
N VAL A 184 -14.28 18.86 39.94
CA VAL A 184 -13.13 18.26 40.64
C VAL A 184 -11.99 19.30 40.63
N LEU A 185 -11.74 19.90 41.77
CA LEU A 185 -10.66 20.90 41.93
C LEU A 185 -9.29 20.21 42.01
N LYS A 186 -8.34 20.81 41.34
CA LYS A 186 -6.91 20.43 41.40
C LYS A 186 -6.03 21.68 41.41
N MET A 187 -4.76 21.50 41.72
CA MET A 187 -3.77 22.56 41.53
C MET A 187 -3.26 22.49 40.07
N GLY A 188 -3.43 23.59 39.35
CA GLY A 188 -2.75 23.82 38.07
C GLY A 188 -1.27 24.05 38.30
N ARG A 189 -0.43 23.61 37.35
CA ARG A 189 1.04 23.70 37.46
C ARG A 189 1.63 24.43 36.27
N THR A 190 2.66 25.24 36.56
CA THR A 190 3.52 25.87 35.57
C THR A 190 4.97 25.57 35.93
N GLN A 191 5.79 25.21 34.94
CA GLN A 191 7.19 24.84 35.15
C GLN A 191 7.40 23.79 36.29
N LEU A 192 6.50 22.79 36.34
CA LEU A 192 6.48 21.71 37.34
C LEU A 192 6.19 22.19 38.78
N GLN A 193 5.75 23.42 38.98
CA GLN A 193 5.44 24.04 40.27
C GLN A 193 3.93 24.28 40.41
N ASP A 194 3.43 24.22 41.64
CA ASP A 194 2.05 24.58 41.95
C ASP A 194 1.82 26.07 41.64
N ALA A 195 0.77 26.38 40.90
CA ALA A 195 0.42 27.74 40.51
C ALA A 195 -0.93 28.17 41.08
N VAL A 196 -2.02 27.88 40.34
CA VAL A 196 -3.37 28.32 40.73
C VAL A 196 -4.36 27.18 40.66
N PRO A 197 -5.46 27.22 41.45
CA PRO A 197 -6.52 26.19 41.34
C PRO A 197 -7.16 26.23 39.96
N MET A 198 -7.48 25.02 39.48
CA MET A 198 -8.27 24.80 38.28
C MET A 198 -9.15 23.54 38.46
N SER A 199 -10.07 23.29 37.54
CA SER A 199 -10.78 22.00 37.54
C SER A 199 -10.02 20.95 36.71
N LEU A 200 -10.17 19.68 37.08
CA LEU A 200 -9.67 18.58 36.28
C LEU A 200 -10.36 18.53 34.90
N GLY A 201 -11.64 18.93 34.86
CA GLY A 201 -12.38 19.05 33.60
C GLY A 201 -11.74 20.04 32.61
N GLN A 202 -11.20 21.16 33.09
CA GLN A 202 -10.48 22.12 32.22
C GLN A 202 -9.21 21.54 31.62
N GLU A 203 -8.52 20.64 32.33
CA GLU A 203 -7.33 19.95 31.81
C GLU A 203 -7.69 18.99 30.67
N PHE A 204 -8.77 18.19 30.83
CA PHE A 204 -9.26 17.30 29.75
C PHE A 204 -9.75 18.08 28.53
N GLU A 205 -10.42 19.23 28.72
CA GLU A 205 -10.85 20.07 27.61
C GLU A 205 -9.65 20.67 26.85
N ALA A 206 -8.59 21.07 27.56
CA ALA A 206 -7.38 21.57 26.93
C ALA A 206 -6.70 20.52 26.04
N PHE A 207 -6.67 19.24 26.49
CA PHE A 207 -6.16 18.14 25.67
C PHE A 207 -7.05 17.88 24.44
N ALA A 208 -8.36 17.94 24.60
CA ALA A 208 -9.30 17.75 23.51
C ALA A 208 -9.12 18.83 22.42
N VAL A 209 -9.00 20.09 22.81
CA VAL A 209 -8.78 21.22 21.89
C VAL A 209 -7.45 21.07 21.14
N LEU A 210 -6.37 20.69 21.83
CA LEU A 210 -5.06 20.45 21.21
C LEU A 210 -5.14 19.37 20.12
N LEU A 211 -5.79 18.24 20.41
CA LEU A 211 -5.93 17.16 19.44
C LEU A 211 -6.83 17.55 18.26
N GLU A 212 -7.88 18.34 18.48
CA GLU A 212 -8.76 18.84 17.42
C GLU A 212 -8.00 19.71 16.39
N GLU A 213 -7.06 20.53 16.86
CA GLU A 213 -6.18 21.29 15.96
C GLU A 213 -5.31 20.35 15.11
N GLU A 214 -4.80 19.25 15.67
CA GLU A 214 -3.99 18.28 14.93
C GLU A 214 -4.83 17.49 13.90
N VAL A 215 -6.10 17.18 14.20
CA VAL A 215 -7.01 16.55 13.22
C VAL A 215 -7.14 17.43 11.98
N SER A 216 -7.35 18.74 12.15
CA SER A 216 -7.42 19.69 11.03
C SER A 216 -6.14 19.72 10.20
N ARG A 217 -4.97 19.65 10.84
CA ARG A 217 -3.66 19.59 10.16
C ARG A 217 -3.47 18.27 9.41
N LEU A 218 -3.88 17.15 10.01
CA LEU A 218 -3.82 15.83 9.38
C LEU A 218 -4.67 15.76 8.12
N HIS A 219 -5.91 16.28 8.13
CA HIS A 219 -6.76 16.36 6.94
C HIS A 219 -6.09 17.15 5.80
N ASN A 220 -5.54 18.32 6.11
CA ASN A 220 -4.88 19.15 5.10
C ASN A 220 -3.64 18.46 4.52
N ASN A 221 -2.85 17.79 5.35
CA ASN A 221 -1.67 17.05 4.91
C ASN A 221 -2.03 15.77 4.13
N ALA A 222 -3.11 15.07 4.54
CA ALA A 222 -3.58 13.89 3.83
C ALA A 222 -3.97 14.20 2.38
N ALA A 223 -4.59 15.36 2.11
CA ALA A 223 -4.93 15.78 0.76
C ALA A 223 -3.71 15.84 -0.18
N LEU A 224 -2.53 16.23 0.33
CA LEU A 224 -1.29 16.27 -0.45
C LEU A 224 -0.77 14.88 -0.85
N LEU A 225 -1.18 13.83 -0.14
CA LEU A 225 -0.82 12.44 -0.51
C LEU A 225 -1.53 11.99 -1.80
N LEU A 226 -2.62 12.63 -2.17
CA LEU A 226 -3.37 12.32 -3.39
C LEU A 226 -2.78 12.99 -4.64
N GLU A 227 -1.78 13.86 -4.50
CA GLU A 227 -1.00 14.39 -5.61
C GLU A 227 0.09 13.38 -5.97
N VAL A 228 -0.12 12.61 -7.04
CA VAL A 228 0.75 11.50 -7.43
C VAL A 228 1.48 11.78 -8.73
N ASN A 229 2.59 11.06 -8.95
CA ASN A 229 3.41 11.17 -10.16
C ASN A 229 3.18 10.00 -11.13
N LEU A 230 2.07 9.28 -11.03
CA LEU A 230 1.74 8.17 -11.92
C LEU A 230 1.65 8.66 -13.37
N GLY A 231 2.26 7.90 -14.30
CA GLY A 231 2.41 8.29 -15.70
C GLY A 231 3.68 9.06 -16.00
N ALA A 232 4.41 9.57 -14.99
CA ALA A 232 5.70 10.23 -15.18
C ALA A 232 6.83 9.26 -15.56
N THR A 233 6.65 7.98 -15.30
CA THR A 233 7.58 6.87 -15.56
C THR A 233 8.94 7.01 -14.85
N ALA A 234 10.05 6.67 -15.52
CA ALA A 234 11.35 6.52 -14.87
C ALA A 234 11.94 7.84 -14.35
N ILE A 235 11.80 8.93 -15.11
CA ILE A 235 12.49 10.21 -14.87
C ILE A 235 11.58 11.45 -14.92
N GLY A 236 10.27 11.26 -14.93
CA GLY A 236 9.32 12.37 -14.92
C GLY A 236 8.92 12.91 -16.29
N THR A 237 9.29 12.24 -17.38
CA THR A 237 9.04 12.71 -18.76
C THR A 237 7.93 11.93 -19.48
N GLY A 238 7.33 10.93 -18.84
CA GLY A 238 6.30 10.09 -19.48
C GLY A 238 6.82 9.18 -20.59
N LEU A 239 8.14 8.90 -20.62
CA LEU A 239 8.71 7.99 -21.60
C LEU A 239 8.09 6.59 -21.47
N ASN A 240 7.64 6.00 -22.58
CA ASN A 240 6.94 4.71 -22.68
C ASN A 240 5.48 4.75 -22.20
N THR A 241 4.88 5.92 -22.01
CA THR A 241 3.42 6.05 -21.84
C THR A 241 2.80 6.65 -23.11
N PRO A 242 1.53 6.31 -23.44
CA PRO A 242 0.77 7.08 -24.40
C PRO A 242 0.65 8.54 -23.93
N PRO A 243 0.64 9.53 -24.87
CA PRO A 243 0.62 10.95 -24.51
C PRO A 243 -0.74 11.47 -24.01
N ASP A 244 -1.80 10.69 -24.13
CA ASP A 244 -3.20 11.06 -23.84
C ASP A 244 -3.72 10.49 -22.51
#